data_c5bf22d4137890dbb24f5697c83e9e48
#
_entry.id   c5bf22d4137890dbb24f5697c83e9e48
#
_cell.length_a   1.000
_cell.length_b   1.000
_cell.length_c   1.000
_cell.angle_alpha   90.00
_cell.angle_beta   90.00
_cell.angle_gamma   90.00
#
_symmetry.space_group_name_H-M   'P 1'
#
loop_
_entity.id
_entity.type
_entity.pdbx_description
1 polymer ?
#
loop_
_entity_poly.entity_id
_entity_poly.type
_entity_poly.pdbx_seq_one_letter_code
_entity_poly.pdbx_strand_id
1 'polypeptide(L)'
;VCGRIPWRKPVASLNYLLTSHVWRQDHNGFSHQDPGFIDHVANKKPEVVRVYLPPDANCLLVIGERCLRSRNRINVIVAGKQPQWQWLDMDSAILHCKTGVGIWSWASNDEGDPDVVMACAGDVPTLETLAAVTLLREYVPDIRVRVVNVVDLMALQPHTEHSHGLEDPEFDALFTV
;
A
#
# COMPACT_ATOMS: atom_id res chain seq x y z
N VAL A 1 -21.48 -5.52 -10.79
CA VAL A 1 -22.83 -5.68 -11.35
C VAL A 1 -23.49 -4.32 -11.54
N CYS A 2 -23.51 -3.44 -10.51
CA CYS A 2 -24.22 -2.14 -10.59
C CYS A 2 -23.72 -1.22 -11.71
N GLY A 3 -22.44 -1.16 -11.98
CA GLY A 3 -21.85 -0.31 -13.01
C GLY A 3 -22.12 -0.73 -14.46
N ARG A 4 -22.66 -1.95 -14.66
CA ARG A 4 -22.98 -2.49 -16.01
C ARG A 4 -24.46 -2.38 -16.36
N ILE A 5 -25.28 -1.85 -15.47
CA ILE A 5 -26.73 -1.72 -15.68
C ILE A 5 -27.06 -0.27 -15.98
N PRO A 6 -27.44 0.09 -17.22
CA PRO A 6 -27.54 1.49 -17.68
C PRO A 6 -28.51 2.37 -16.88
N TRP A 7 -29.58 1.78 -16.32
CA TRP A 7 -30.57 2.53 -15.53
C TRP A 7 -30.27 2.64 -14.05
N ARG A 8 -29.19 1.98 -13.56
CA ARG A 8 -28.83 2.01 -12.15
C ARG A 8 -27.96 3.22 -11.82
N LYS A 9 -28.38 3.97 -10.82
CA LYS A 9 -27.55 5.06 -10.29
C LYS A 9 -26.34 4.50 -9.56
N PRO A 10 -25.22 5.26 -9.54
CA PRO A 10 -24.07 4.91 -8.72
C PRO A 10 -24.45 4.74 -7.25
N VAL A 11 -23.97 3.69 -6.61
CA VAL A 11 -24.15 3.43 -5.18
C VAL A 11 -22.92 3.89 -4.41
N ALA A 12 -23.11 4.21 -3.13
CA ALA A 12 -21.98 4.47 -2.23
C ALA A 12 -21.07 3.22 -2.17
N SER A 13 -19.77 3.46 -2.08
CA SER A 13 -18.81 2.38 -1.90
C SER A 13 -18.96 1.74 -0.53
N LEU A 14 -18.66 0.45 -0.45
CA LEU A 14 -18.54 -0.26 0.81
C LEU A 14 -17.08 -0.17 1.27
N ASN A 15 -16.88 0.38 2.46
CA ASN A 15 -15.55 0.60 3.01
C ASN A 15 -15.34 -0.26 4.25
N TYR A 16 -14.32 -1.13 4.20
CA TYR A 16 -13.85 -1.91 5.33
C TYR A 16 -12.58 -1.30 5.88
N LEU A 17 -12.55 -1.01 7.17
CA LEU A 17 -11.35 -0.65 7.90
C LEU A 17 -10.98 -1.81 8.83
N LEU A 18 -9.91 -2.51 8.49
CA LEU A 18 -9.35 -3.60 9.28
C LEU A 18 -8.28 -3.02 10.21
N THR A 19 -8.58 -3.01 11.51
CA THR A 19 -7.72 -2.39 12.54
C THR A 19 -6.91 -3.41 13.34
N SER A 20 -7.10 -4.69 13.07
CA SER A 20 -6.29 -5.78 13.62
C SER A 20 -5.76 -6.59 12.46
N HIS A 21 -4.47 -6.60 12.26
CA HIS A 21 -3.80 -7.29 11.19
C HIS A 21 -2.77 -8.30 11.72
N VAL A 22 -2.31 -9.18 10.85
CA VAL A 22 -1.43 -10.31 11.21
C VAL A 22 -0.17 -9.92 11.99
N TRP A 23 0.36 -8.71 11.79
CA TRP A 23 1.57 -8.22 12.43
C TRP A 23 1.37 -7.75 13.87
N ARG A 24 0.13 -7.53 14.31
CA ARG A 24 -0.22 -7.06 15.65
C ARG A 24 -1.48 -7.73 16.18
N GLN A 25 -1.34 -8.98 16.56
CA GLN A 25 -2.44 -9.82 17.06
C GLN A 25 -2.52 -9.96 18.58
N ASP A 26 -1.69 -9.22 19.28
CA ASP A 26 -1.52 -9.27 20.73
C ASP A 26 -2.82 -9.08 21.54
N HIS A 27 -3.84 -8.44 20.94
CA HIS A 27 -5.12 -8.20 21.61
C HIS A 27 -6.24 -9.18 21.25
N ASN A 28 -6.17 -9.83 20.11
CA ASN A 28 -7.29 -10.63 19.58
C ASN A 28 -6.95 -12.12 19.40
N GLY A 29 -5.70 -12.51 19.58
CA GLY A 29 -5.23 -13.84 19.25
C GLY A 29 -5.30 -14.16 17.76
N PHE A 30 -4.39 -14.93 17.25
CA PHE A 30 -4.29 -15.22 15.81
C PHE A 30 -5.49 -16.01 15.26
N SER A 31 -6.26 -16.70 16.10
CA SER A 31 -7.44 -17.48 15.71
C SER A 31 -8.64 -16.62 15.25
N HIS A 32 -8.60 -15.31 15.49
CA HIS A 32 -9.64 -14.36 15.11
C HIS A 32 -9.31 -13.61 13.82
N GLN A 33 -8.14 -13.88 13.25
CA GLN A 33 -7.66 -13.27 12.02
C GLN A 33 -7.78 -14.28 10.88
N ASP A 34 -8.29 -13.83 9.74
CA ASP A 34 -8.18 -14.59 8.50
C ASP A 34 -7.02 -14.00 7.68
N PRO A 35 -5.81 -14.55 7.77
CA PRO A 35 -4.68 -14.05 7.00
C PRO A 35 -4.87 -14.23 5.49
N GLY A 36 -5.73 -15.14 5.05
CA GLY A 36 -6.11 -15.34 3.65
C GLY A 36 -7.11 -14.32 3.10
N PHE A 37 -7.71 -13.47 3.94
CA PHE A 37 -8.72 -12.51 3.49
C PHE A 37 -8.18 -11.55 2.43
N ILE A 38 -7.00 -10.99 2.63
CA ILE A 38 -6.38 -10.06 1.67
C ILE A 38 -6.06 -10.77 0.35
N ASP A 39 -5.58 -12.02 0.39
CA ASP A 39 -5.32 -12.82 -0.81
C ASP A 39 -6.59 -13.04 -1.62
N HIS A 40 -7.69 -13.39 -0.95
CA HIS A 40 -8.98 -13.54 -1.61
C HIS A 40 -9.47 -12.24 -2.24
N VAL A 41 -9.26 -11.12 -1.57
CA VAL A 41 -9.71 -9.80 -2.01
C VAL A 41 -8.84 -9.27 -3.13
N ALA A 42 -7.51 -9.43 -3.04
CA ALA A 42 -6.54 -8.99 -4.05
C ALA A 42 -6.73 -9.70 -5.40
N ASN A 43 -7.26 -10.93 -5.39
CA ASN A 43 -7.60 -11.69 -6.60
C ASN A 43 -8.94 -11.28 -7.24
N LYS A 44 -9.62 -10.24 -6.75
CA LYS A 44 -10.84 -9.72 -7.36
C LYS A 44 -10.51 -8.63 -8.38
N LYS A 45 -11.49 -8.34 -9.24
CA LYS A 45 -11.34 -7.32 -10.28
C LYS A 45 -11.03 -5.95 -9.64
N PRO A 46 -9.91 -5.33 -10.00
CA PRO A 46 -9.49 -4.05 -9.41
C PRO A 46 -10.44 -2.88 -9.70
N GLU A 47 -11.27 -2.98 -10.74
CA GLU A 47 -12.32 -1.98 -11.03
C GLU A 47 -13.38 -1.91 -9.93
N VAL A 48 -13.56 -3.01 -9.17
CA VAL A 48 -14.57 -3.12 -8.12
C VAL A 48 -13.93 -3.08 -6.73
N VAL A 49 -12.81 -3.75 -6.56
CA VAL A 49 -12.15 -3.92 -5.26
C VAL A 49 -10.85 -3.13 -5.22
N ARG A 50 -10.59 -2.48 -4.10
CA ARG A 50 -9.35 -1.79 -3.79
C ARG A 50 -8.83 -2.24 -2.43
N VAL A 51 -7.53 -2.42 -2.33
CA VAL A 51 -6.86 -2.78 -1.09
C VAL A 51 -5.77 -1.75 -0.81
N TYR A 52 -5.91 -1.07 0.31
CA TYR A 52 -5.00 -0.02 0.74
C TYR A 52 -4.28 -0.41 2.02
N LEU A 53 -2.98 -0.19 2.03
CA LEU A 53 -2.05 -0.51 3.11
C LEU A 53 -1.26 0.75 3.50
N PRO A 54 -1.90 1.76 4.11
CA PRO A 54 -1.24 3.01 4.45
C PRO A 54 -0.11 2.78 5.47
N PRO A 55 1.07 3.39 5.25
CA PRO A 55 2.22 3.24 6.14
C PRO A 55 2.12 4.11 7.40
N ASP A 56 1.30 5.16 7.39
CA ASP A 56 1.15 6.13 8.47
C ASP A 56 -0.24 6.79 8.50
N ALA A 57 -0.46 7.66 9.50
CA ALA A 57 -1.75 8.31 9.72
C ALA A 57 -2.12 9.31 8.62
N ASN A 58 -1.16 10.04 8.04
CA ASN A 58 -1.46 10.99 6.97
C ASN A 58 -1.91 10.27 5.69
N CYS A 59 -1.22 9.18 5.32
CA CYS A 59 -1.67 8.32 4.23
C CYS A 59 -3.05 7.69 4.52
N LEU A 60 -3.29 7.26 5.77
CA LEU A 60 -4.60 6.73 6.16
C LEU A 60 -5.72 7.76 6.00
N LEU A 61 -5.49 9.01 6.38
CA LEU A 61 -6.46 10.10 6.22
C LEU A 61 -6.76 10.38 4.75
N VAL A 62 -5.73 10.47 3.91
CA VAL A 62 -5.88 10.68 2.45
C VAL A 62 -6.66 9.54 1.80
N ILE A 63 -6.31 8.30 2.11
CA ILE A 63 -7.01 7.12 1.58
C ILE A 63 -8.45 7.05 2.12
N GLY A 64 -8.66 7.32 3.39
CA GLY A 64 -9.98 7.34 4.03
C GLY A 64 -10.93 8.34 3.34
N GLU A 65 -10.47 9.57 3.11
CA GLU A 65 -11.22 10.58 2.38
C GLU A 65 -11.57 10.12 0.95
N ARG A 66 -10.60 9.58 0.22
CA ARG A 66 -10.81 9.03 -1.12
C ARG A 66 -11.85 7.90 -1.12
N CYS A 67 -11.76 6.98 -0.18
CA CYS A 67 -12.70 5.86 -0.06
C CYS A 67 -14.12 6.32 0.23
N LEU A 68 -14.29 7.29 1.14
CA LEU A 68 -15.59 7.86 1.49
C LEU A 68 -16.26 8.59 0.31
N ARG A 69 -15.48 9.24 -0.54
CA ARG A 69 -15.98 9.90 -1.77
C ARG A 69 -16.23 8.95 -2.92
N SER A 70 -15.68 7.75 -2.88
CA SER A 70 -15.77 6.79 -3.99
C SER A 70 -17.20 6.23 -4.17
N ARG A 71 -17.46 5.72 -5.37
CA ARG A 71 -18.74 5.10 -5.75
C ARG A 71 -18.50 3.75 -6.44
N ASN A 72 -19.45 2.83 -6.27
CA ASN A 72 -19.48 1.52 -6.94
C ASN A 72 -18.26 0.62 -6.63
N ARG A 73 -17.59 0.84 -5.51
CA ARG A 73 -16.37 0.12 -5.12
C ARG A 73 -16.52 -0.57 -3.76
N ILE A 74 -15.67 -1.53 -3.55
CA ILE A 74 -15.39 -2.14 -2.25
C ILE A 74 -13.95 -1.76 -1.92
N ASN A 75 -13.78 -0.96 -0.90
CA ASN A 75 -12.46 -0.54 -0.43
C ASN A 75 -12.14 -1.29 0.86
N VAL A 76 -10.96 -1.88 0.91
CA VAL A 76 -10.41 -2.51 2.11
C VAL A 76 -9.19 -1.70 2.51
N ILE A 77 -9.20 -1.17 3.72
CA ILE A 77 -8.10 -0.41 4.30
C ILE A 77 -7.56 -1.22 5.48
N VAL A 78 -6.29 -1.53 5.47
CA VAL A 78 -5.62 -2.23 6.57
C VAL A 78 -4.71 -1.25 7.29
N ALA A 79 -5.04 -0.95 8.56
CA ALA A 79 -4.28 0.01 9.35
C ALA A 79 -4.31 -0.40 10.83
N GLY A 80 -3.18 -0.37 11.50
CA GLY A 80 -3.09 -0.68 12.92
C GLY A 80 -3.83 0.33 13.80
N LYS A 81 -4.37 -0.14 14.91
CA LYS A 81 -5.03 0.70 15.93
C LYS A 81 -4.09 1.22 17.02
N GLN A 82 -2.84 0.79 16.98
CA GLN A 82 -1.81 1.22 17.92
C GLN A 82 -1.09 2.47 17.39
N PRO A 83 -0.54 3.32 18.26
CA PRO A 83 0.30 4.45 17.84
C PRO A 83 1.45 3.97 16.95
N GLN A 84 1.67 4.67 15.85
CA GLN A 84 2.70 4.39 14.86
C GLN A 84 3.53 5.64 14.57
N TRP A 85 4.69 5.43 13.98
CA TRP A 85 5.52 6.50 13.48
C TRP A 85 4.84 7.22 12.30
N GLN A 86 5.06 8.53 12.23
CA GLN A 86 4.62 9.35 11.12
C GLN A 86 5.82 9.56 10.18
N TRP A 87 5.70 9.06 8.95
CA TRP A 87 6.80 9.06 7.98
C TRP A 87 6.72 10.21 7.00
N LEU A 88 5.53 10.52 6.51
CA LEU A 88 5.30 11.54 5.50
C LEU A 88 4.49 12.70 6.09
N ASP A 89 4.86 13.93 5.73
CA ASP A 89 3.98 15.07 5.94
C ASP A 89 2.73 14.94 5.05
N MET A 90 1.75 15.83 5.23
CA MET A 90 0.48 15.73 4.52
C MET A 90 0.63 15.90 3.01
N ASP A 91 1.48 16.81 2.55
CA ASP A 91 1.68 17.08 1.12
C ASP A 91 2.35 15.88 0.45
N SER A 92 3.37 15.32 1.06
CA SER A 92 4.04 14.10 0.61
C SER A 92 3.09 12.90 0.61
N ALA A 93 2.24 12.75 1.64
CA ALA A 93 1.25 11.70 1.72
C ALA A 93 0.21 11.81 0.60
N ILE A 94 -0.26 13.02 0.27
CA ILE A 94 -1.19 13.26 -0.84
C ILE A 94 -0.57 12.80 -2.17
N LEU A 95 0.68 13.17 -2.43
CA LEU A 95 1.39 12.78 -3.65
C LEU A 95 1.59 11.26 -3.70
N HIS A 96 2.08 10.67 -2.63
CA HIS A 96 2.34 9.24 -2.54
C HIS A 96 1.05 8.41 -2.70
N CYS A 97 -0.03 8.81 -2.04
CA CYS A 97 -1.33 8.15 -2.19
C CYS A 97 -1.96 8.35 -3.57
N LYS A 98 -1.59 9.39 -4.30
CA LYS A 98 -2.07 9.61 -5.68
C LYS A 98 -1.53 8.56 -6.64
N THR A 99 -0.25 8.24 -6.55
CA THR A 99 0.40 7.19 -7.35
C THR A 99 0.10 5.78 -6.82
N GLY A 100 -0.06 5.65 -5.50
CA GLY A 100 -0.33 4.38 -4.81
C GLY A 100 0.92 3.54 -4.54
N VAL A 101 2.04 3.85 -5.20
CA VAL A 101 3.36 3.23 -5.02
C VAL A 101 4.43 4.25 -5.36
N GLY A 102 5.59 4.17 -4.72
CA GLY A 102 6.70 5.06 -5.06
C GLY A 102 7.97 4.79 -4.25
N ILE A 103 9.07 5.30 -4.79
CA ILE A 103 10.37 5.28 -4.13
C ILE A 103 10.39 6.32 -3.02
N TRP A 104 10.81 5.93 -1.84
CA TRP A 104 11.10 6.85 -0.74
C TRP A 104 12.56 7.26 -0.79
N SER A 105 12.84 8.33 -1.53
CA SER A 105 14.20 8.83 -1.75
C SER A 105 14.93 9.18 -0.45
N TRP A 106 14.23 9.69 0.56
CA TRP A 106 14.80 10.00 1.87
C TRP A 106 15.24 8.74 2.64
N ALA A 107 14.68 7.58 2.32
CA ALA A 107 15.02 6.29 2.90
C ALA A 107 15.95 5.46 1.99
N SER A 108 16.17 5.90 0.76
CA SER A 108 17.03 5.24 -0.23
C SER A 108 18.43 5.86 -0.24
N ASN A 109 19.43 5.15 -0.75
CA ASN A 109 20.78 5.65 -1.01
C ASN A 109 21.32 5.25 -2.39
N ASP A 110 20.43 4.73 -3.25
CA ASP A 110 20.73 4.50 -4.66
C ASP A 110 20.60 5.80 -5.45
N GLU A 111 21.46 5.98 -6.44
CA GLU A 111 21.42 7.11 -7.38
C GLU A 111 20.79 6.68 -8.72
N GLY A 112 19.80 5.76 -8.67
CA GLY A 112 19.10 5.23 -9.83
C GLY A 112 19.49 3.80 -10.23
N ASP A 113 20.48 3.21 -9.57
CA ASP A 113 20.97 1.85 -9.85
C ASP A 113 21.21 1.13 -8.51
N PRO A 114 20.17 0.52 -7.91
CA PRO A 114 20.25 -0.16 -6.63
C PRO A 114 20.91 -1.54 -6.76
N ASP A 115 21.57 -1.99 -5.70
CA ASP A 115 21.99 -3.39 -5.54
C ASP A 115 20.87 -4.23 -4.93
N VAL A 116 19.98 -3.56 -4.17
CA VAL A 116 18.83 -4.19 -3.48
C VAL A 116 17.64 -3.25 -3.50
N VAL A 117 16.48 -3.80 -3.80
CA VAL A 117 15.18 -3.11 -3.62
C VAL A 117 14.47 -3.69 -2.40
N MET A 118 14.17 -2.84 -1.43
CA MET A 118 13.41 -3.17 -0.22
C MET A 118 11.99 -2.62 -0.38
N ALA A 119 11.02 -3.49 -0.66
CA ALA A 119 9.63 -3.10 -0.84
C ALA A 119 8.80 -3.40 0.42
N CYS A 120 7.88 -2.50 0.77
CA CYS A 120 7.01 -2.65 1.92
C CYS A 120 5.61 -2.07 1.67
N ALA A 121 4.63 -2.58 2.41
CA ALA A 121 3.26 -2.09 2.40
C ALA A 121 2.64 -2.19 3.80
N GLY A 122 1.95 -1.14 4.25
CA GLY A 122 1.35 -1.07 5.58
C GLY A 122 2.29 -0.54 6.67
N ASP A 123 1.75 -0.35 7.85
CA ASP A 123 2.41 0.32 8.98
C ASP A 123 3.61 -0.46 9.55
N VAL A 124 3.38 -1.68 10.02
CA VAL A 124 4.45 -2.50 10.63
C VAL A 124 5.49 -2.94 9.61
N PRO A 125 5.14 -3.48 8.42
CA PRO A 125 6.14 -3.82 7.43
C PRO A 125 7.01 -2.63 7.00
N THR A 126 6.45 -1.42 6.94
CA THR A 126 7.23 -0.21 6.65
C THR A 126 8.25 0.08 7.75
N LEU A 127 7.84 0.02 9.03
CA LEU A 127 8.74 0.19 10.17
C LEU A 127 9.90 -0.81 10.12
N GLU A 128 9.58 -2.09 9.93
CA GLU A 128 10.58 -3.17 9.91
C GLU A 128 11.53 -3.05 8.70
N THR A 129 11.01 -2.65 7.55
CA THR A 129 11.83 -2.39 6.36
C THR A 129 12.82 -1.25 6.61
N LEU A 130 12.37 -0.14 7.20
CA LEU A 130 13.25 0.99 7.50
C LEU A 130 14.31 0.64 8.56
N ALA A 131 13.95 -0.18 9.54
CA ALA A 131 14.90 -0.72 10.51
C ALA A 131 15.95 -1.62 9.82
N ALA A 132 15.52 -2.51 8.93
CA ALA A 132 16.41 -3.38 8.16
C ALA A 132 17.35 -2.57 7.26
N VAL A 133 16.86 -1.53 6.58
CA VAL A 133 17.69 -0.62 5.78
C VAL A 133 18.75 0.08 6.63
N THR A 134 18.40 0.49 7.85
CA THR A 134 19.36 1.09 8.79
C THR A 134 20.46 0.11 9.13
N LEU A 135 20.12 -1.15 9.43
CA LEU A 135 21.10 -2.20 9.71
C LEU A 135 21.97 -2.53 8.47
N LEU A 136 21.38 -2.60 7.29
CA LEU A 136 22.14 -2.82 6.06
C LEU A 136 23.20 -1.73 5.86
N ARG A 137 22.86 -0.46 6.07
CA ARG A 137 23.83 0.64 5.97
C ARG A 137 24.92 0.60 7.04
N GLU A 138 24.62 0.08 8.22
CA GLU A 138 25.60 -0.08 9.28
C GLU A 138 26.59 -1.21 9.00
N TYR A 139 26.09 -2.38 8.58
CA TYR A 139 26.90 -3.59 8.42
C TYR A 139 27.44 -3.81 7.00
N VAL A 140 26.81 -3.21 5.99
CA VAL A 140 27.20 -3.29 4.58
C VAL A 140 27.15 -1.89 3.96
N PRO A 141 28.06 -0.98 4.36
CA PRO A 141 27.95 0.45 4.04
C PRO A 141 27.97 0.78 2.54
N ASP A 142 28.58 -0.07 1.73
CA ASP A 142 28.71 0.14 0.27
C ASP A 142 27.47 -0.30 -0.51
N ILE A 143 26.48 -0.94 0.15
CA ILE A 143 25.26 -1.43 -0.52
C ILE A 143 24.34 -0.27 -0.90
N ARG A 144 23.90 -0.26 -2.14
CA ARG A 144 22.91 0.72 -2.64
C ARG A 144 21.51 0.12 -2.50
N VAL A 145 20.72 0.71 -1.61
CA VAL A 145 19.37 0.23 -1.27
C VAL A 145 18.34 1.22 -1.77
N ARG A 146 17.37 0.72 -2.53
CA ARG A 146 16.15 1.46 -2.87
C ARG A 146 15.01 1.00 -1.97
N VAL A 147 14.29 1.95 -1.39
CA VAL A 147 13.09 1.68 -0.59
C VAL A 147 11.87 2.05 -1.40
N VAL A 148 10.98 1.08 -1.61
CA VAL A 148 9.70 1.26 -2.31
C VAL A 148 8.56 1.01 -1.34
N ASN A 149 7.66 1.98 -1.17
CA ASN A 149 6.46 1.80 -0.37
C ASN A 149 5.22 1.70 -1.26
N VAL A 150 4.34 0.76 -0.93
CA VAL A 150 3.10 0.48 -1.65
C VAL A 150 1.91 0.80 -0.74
N VAL A 151 1.09 1.76 -1.13
CA VAL A 151 -0.16 2.12 -0.43
C VAL A 151 -1.37 1.45 -1.08
N ASP A 152 -1.46 1.47 -2.41
CA ASP A 152 -2.51 0.80 -3.17
C ASP A 152 -1.97 -0.52 -3.73
N LEU A 153 -2.34 -1.64 -3.09
CA LEU A 153 -1.89 -2.96 -3.52
C LEU A 153 -2.34 -3.28 -4.96
N MET A 154 -3.46 -2.72 -5.39
CA MET A 154 -3.98 -2.97 -6.73
C MET A 154 -3.21 -2.21 -7.82
N ALA A 155 -2.34 -1.26 -7.47
CA ALA A 155 -1.42 -0.64 -8.42
C ALA A 155 -0.37 -1.63 -8.95
N LEU A 156 -0.10 -2.72 -8.22
CA LEU A 156 0.81 -3.79 -8.66
C LEU A 156 0.18 -4.76 -9.67
N GLN A 157 -1.11 -4.62 -9.97
CA GLN A 157 -1.76 -5.41 -11.03
C GLN A 157 -1.28 -4.94 -12.41
N PRO A 158 -1.18 -5.83 -13.40
CA PRO A 158 -0.80 -5.43 -14.75
C PRO A 158 -1.73 -4.33 -15.31
N HIS A 159 -1.17 -3.38 -16.05
CA HIS A 159 -1.95 -2.31 -16.70
C HIS A 159 -3.07 -2.85 -17.60
N THR A 160 -2.86 -4.01 -18.22
CA THR A 160 -3.88 -4.70 -19.03
C THR A 160 -5.10 -5.16 -18.23
N GLU A 161 -4.93 -5.41 -16.94
CA GLU A 161 -5.98 -5.85 -16.01
C GLU A 161 -6.62 -4.68 -15.27
N HIS A 162 -5.87 -3.59 -15.13
CA HIS A 162 -6.26 -2.45 -14.31
C HIS A 162 -5.75 -1.13 -14.88
N SER A 163 -6.63 -0.16 -15.10
CA SER A 163 -6.31 1.18 -15.64
C SER A 163 -5.35 2.03 -14.77
N HIS A 164 -5.09 1.62 -13.53
CA HIS A 164 -4.11 2.23 -12.62
C HIS A 164 -3.00 1.25 -12.24
N GLY A 165 -2.94 0.09 -12.91
CA GLY A 165 -1.82 -0.83 -12.78
C GLY A 165 -0.58 -0.22 -13.42
N LEU A 166 0.59 -0.58 -12.90
CA LEU A 166 1.86 -0.14 -13.46
C LEU A 166 2.06 -0.76 -14.85
N GLU A 167 2.59 0.03 -15.76
CA GLU A 167 3.17 -0.50 -16.99
C GLU A 167 4.51 -1.17 -16.72
N ASP A 168 4.92 -2.11 -17.58
CA ASP A 168 6.17 -2.85 -17.39
C ASP A 168 7.39 -1.94 -17.16
N PRO A 169 7.60 -0.84 -17.92
CA PRO A 169 8.73 0.06 -17.65
C PRO A 169 8.64 0.78 -16.30
N GLU A 170 7.44 1.08 -15.82
CA GLU A 170 7.24 1.72 -14.52
C GLU A 170 7.53 0.72 -13.39
N PHE A 171 7.08 -0.52 -13.57
CA PHE A 171 7.37 -1.61 -12.63
C PHE A 171 8.87 -1.86 -12.55
N ASP A 172 9.54 -1.98 -13.70
CA ASP A 172 10.99 -2.20 -13.77
C ASP A 172 11.76 -1.05 -13.11
N ALA A 173 11.37 0.20 -13.36
CA ALA A 173 12.00 1.36 -12.73
C ALA A 173 11.91 1.38 -11.20
N LEU A 174 10.87 0.76 -10.63
CA LEU A 174 10.67 0.69 -9.19
C LEU A 174 11.35 -0.52 -8.55
N PHE A 175 11.22 -1.70 -9.16
CA PHE A 175 11.46 -2.98 -8.50
C PHE A 175 12.63 -3.79 -9.05
N THR A 176 13.24 -3.39 -10.16
CA THR A 176 14.39 -4.13 -10.71
C THR A 176 15.72 -3.46 -10.34
N VAL A 177 16.79 -4.26 -10.40
CA VAL A 177 18.18 -3.90 -10.15
C VAL A 177 18.98 -3.93 -11.43
#